data_172ca10b453ed5eae50e75c444e4cb64
#
_entry.id   172ca10b453ed5eae50e75c444e4cb64
#
_cell.length_a   1.000
_cell.length_b   1.000
_cell.length_c   1.000
_cell.angle_alpha   90.00
_cell.angle_beta   90.00
_cell.angle_gamma   90.00
#
_symmetry.space_group_name_H-M   'P 1'
#
loop_
_entity.id
_entity.type
_entity.pdbx_description
1 polymer ?
#
loop_
_entity_poly.entity_id
_entity_poly.type
_entity_poly.pdbx_seq_one_letter_code
_entity_poly.pdbx_strand_id
1 'polypeptide(L)'
;MKLIRSIIFVVWLYGSMAFIGLGMLPWVAWDERNVWVALRAWTRTILWGLRWIVGAHVKFEGLENLPQGGALIACKHEAMLDTVAPSLFLKEPVFIYKRELANTPILGLYLGRNQLAVDRGGYATALKSMVRGARDAVSKGRQVLIFPEGTRKELDAAPDYKPGIAAMYRDLNIPVTPIALNTGLIWKPKGIMRSPGTVTFKILPPIPAGLSRDDFMRELEKTIETESQALLPPDRRRTVPA
;
A
#
# COMPACT_ATOMS: atom_id res chain seq x y z
N MET A 1 -8.56 4.98 -28.38
CA MET A 1 -8.66 6.00 -27.31
C MET A 1 -8.05 5.55 -25.96
N LYS A 2 -8.31 4.32 -25.48
CA LYS A 2 -7.81 3.83 -24.19
C LYS A 2 -6.27 3.81 -24.07
N LEU A 3 -5.57 3.34 -25.11
CA LEU A 3 -4.11 3.32 -25.15
C LEU A 3 -3.51 4.73 -25.08
N ILE A 4 -4.03 5.67 -25.88
CA ILE A 4 -3.55 7.06 -25.89
C ILE A 4 -3.70 7.70 -24.51
N ARG A 5 -4.87 7.55 -23.87
CA ARG A 5 -5.09 8.06 -22.50
C ARG A 5 -4.11 7.42 -21.49
N SER A 6 -3.83 6.12 -21.65
CA SER A 6 -2.87 5.43 -20.78
C SER A 6 -1.44 5.94 -20.98
N ILE A 7 -1.02 6.21 -22.21
CA ILE A 7 0.30 6.79 -22.51
C ILE A 7 0.40 8.19 -21.90
N ILE A 8 -0.60 9.05 -22.14
CA ILE A 8 -0.64 10.41 -21.57
C ILE A 8 -0.56 10.33 -20.04
N PHE A 9 -1.30 9.40 -19.40
CA PHE A 9 -1.24 9.21 -17.97
C PHE A 9 0.12 8.73 -17.49
N VAL A 10 0.81 7.85 -18.21
CA VAL A 10 2.16 7.40 -17.86
C VAL A 10 3.17 8.56 -17.91
N VAL A 11 3.10 9.38 -18.95
CA VAL A 11 3.92 10.60 -19.07
C VAL A 11 3.61 11.57 -17.91
N TRP A 12 2.32 11.78 -17.60
CA TRP A 12 1.87 12.58 -16.46
C TRP A 12 2.41 12.04 -15.12
N LEU A 13 2.32 10.73 -14.91
CA LEU A 13 2.76 10.04 -13.69
C LEU A 13 4.24 10.28 -13.41
N TYR A 14 5.10 9.97 -14.38
CA TYR A 14 6.55 10.10 -14.20
C TYR A 14 7.03 11.54 -14.33
N GLY A 15 6.41 12.35 -15.18
CA GLY A 15 6.70 13.77 -15.32
C GLY A 15 6.39 14.54 -14.02
N SER A 16 5.22 14.28 -13.42
CA SER A 16 4.86 14.88 -12.13
C SER A 16 5.72 14.38 -10.98
N MET A 17 6.12 13.09 -11.00
CA MET A 17 7.08 12.56 -10.02
C MET A 17 8.42 13.29 -10.09
N ALA A 18 8.96 13.47 -11.30
CA ALA A 18 10.21 14.18 -11.49
C ALA A 18 10.08 15.66 -11.07
N PHE A 19 9.03 16.34 -11.51
CA PHE A 19 8.80 17.75 -11.20
C PHE A 19 8.65 18.01 -9.69
N ILE A 20 7.75 17.26 -9.03
CA ILE A 20 7.50 17.40 -7.59
C ILE A 20 8.72 16.88 -6.80
N GLY A 21 9.28 15.74 -7.21
CA GLY A 21 10.43 15.14 -6.53
C GLY A 21 11.66 16.04 -6.55
N LEU A 22 12.01 16.60 -7.70
CA LEU A 22 13.14 17.52 -7.78
C LEU A 22 12.85 18.87 -7.14
N GLY A 23 11.64 19.41 -7.35
CA GLY A 23 11.25 20.72 -6.80
C GLY A 23 11.19 20.75 -5.28
N MET A 24 10.80 19.63 -4.64
CA MET A 24 10.70 19.52 -3.18
C MET A 24 11.98 18.99 -2.52
N LEU A 25 12.99 18.61 -3.29
CA LEU A 25 14.23 18.03 -2.77
C LEU A 25 14.93 18.92 -1.73
N PRO A 26 15.07 20.25 -1.91
CA PRO A 26 15.67 21.11 -0.90
C PRO A 26 14.89 21.10 0.43
N TRP A 27 13.56 21.03 0.35
CA TRP A 27 12.70 21.00 1.53
C TRP A 27 12.79 19.66 2.29
N VAL A 28 12.85 18.56 1.56
CA VAL A 28 13.06 17.23 2.15
C VAL A 28 14.47 17.09 2.73
N ALA A 29 15.48 17.72 2.12
CA ALA A 29 16.84 17.77 2.66
C ALA A 29 16.94 18.58 3.96
N TRP A 30 16.11 19.62 4.10
CA TRP A 30 16.01 20.41 5.32
C TRP A 30 15.38 19.65 6.49
N ASP A 31 14.22 19.01 6.23
CA ASP A 31 13.52 18.15 7.21
C ASP A 31 12.92 16.94 6.48
N GLU A 32 13.42 15.77 6.82
CA GLU A 32 12.98 14.51 6.19
C GLU A 32 11.48 14.21 6.38
N ARG A 33 10.78 14.85 7.33
CA ARG A 33 9.32 14.77 7.48
C ARG A 33 8.58 15.38 6.30
N ASN A 34 9.21 16.30 5.57
CA ASN A 34 8.63 16.89 4.36
C ASN A 34 8.48 15.88 3.21
N VAL A 35 9.08 14.68 3.31
CA VAL A 35 8.83 13.58 2.38
C VAL A 35 7.33 13.25 2.30
N TRP A 36 6.60 13.37 3.40
CA TRP A 36 5.15 13.13 3.41
C TRP A 36 4.36 14.21 2.70
N VAL A 37 4.81 15.45 2.76
CA VAL A 37 4.19 16.56 2.03
C VAL A 37 4.38 16.33 0.52
N ALA A 38 5.59 16.01 0.09
CA ALA A 38 5.90 15.68 -1.30
C ALA A 38 5.10 14.48 -1.81
N LEU A 39 5.07 13.39 -1.04
CA LEU A 39 4.34 12.18 -1.39
C LEU A 39 2.83 12.45 -1.53
N ARG A 40 2.23 13.18 -0.58
CA ARG A 40 0.81 13.56 -0.64
C ARG A 40 0.51 14.48 -1.83
N ALA A 41 1.39 15.43 -2.13
CA ALA A 41 1.26 16.29 -3.30
C ALA A 41 1.27 15.45 -4.58
N TRP A 42 2.26 14.56 -4.72
CA TRP A 42 2.34 13.67 -5.88
C TRP A 42 1.14 12.71 -5.96
N THR A 43 0.70 12.14 -4.85
CA THR A 43 -0.49 11.26 -4.82
C THR A 43 -1.74 12.02 -5.29
N ARG A 44 -1.96 13.26 -4.83
CA ARG A 44 -3.08 14.08 -5.32
C ARG A 44 -2.98 14.35 -6.83
N THR A 45 -1.78 14.57 -7.34
CA THR A 45 -1.52 14.75 -8.78
C THR A 45 -1.82 13.46 -9.56
N ILE A 46 -1.48 12.29 -9.01
CA ILE A 46 -1.85 10.98 -9.58
C ILE A 46 -3.38 10.84 -9.63
N LEU A 47 -4.09 11.12 -8.53
CA LEU A 47 -5.55 11.02 -8.50
C LEU A 47 -6.22 11.99 -9.47
N TRP A 48 -5.68 13.20 -9.62
CA TRP A 48 -6.12 14.16 -10.62
C TRP A 48 -5.96 13.58 -12.05
N GLY A 49 -4.79 13.03 -12.36
CA GLY A 49 -4.53 12.42 -13.67
C GLY A 49 -5.42 11.19 -13.93
N LEU A 50 -5.64 10.34 -12.92
CA LEU A 50 -6.59 9.23 -13.02
C LEU A 50 -7.98 9.74 -13.36
N ARG A 51 -8.46 10.77 -12.67
CA ARG A 51 -9.80 11.33 -12.89
C ARG A 51 -9.96 11.94 -14.28
N TRP A 52 -9.06 12.82 -14.69
CA TRP A 52 -9.25 13.66 -15.87
C TRP A 52 -8.65 13.08 -17.16
N ILE A 53 -7.55 12.34 -17.07
CA ILE A 53 -6.92 11.72 -18.22
C ILE A 53 -7.52 10.34 -18.49
N VAL A 54 -7.63 9.50 -17.44
CA VAL A 54 -8.08 8.10 -17.57
C VAL A 54 -9.61 8.00 -17.50
N GLY A 55 -10.27 8.83 -16.68
CA GLY A 55 -11.68 8.71 -16.31
C GLY A 55 -11.90 7.72 -15.18
N ALA A 56 -10.92 7.60 -14.27
CA ALA A 56 -10.96 6.70 -13.12
C ALA A 56 -11.10 7.49 -11.81
N HIS A 57 -11.95 6.99 -10.91
CA HIS A 57 -12.24 7.61 -9.62
C HIS A 57 -11.76 6.71 -8.48
N VAL A 58 -11.21 7.32 -7.44
CA VAL A 58 -10.76 6.62 -6.24
C VAL A 58 -11.59 7.08 -5.05
N LYS A 59 -12.16 6.12 -4.31
CA LYS A 59 -12.92 6.33 -3.08
C LYS A 59 -12.18 5.77 -1.89
N PHE A 60 -12.41 6.38 -0.73
CA PHE A 60 -11.93 5.91 0.57
C PHE A 60 -13.13 5.71 1.47
N GLU A 61 -13.30 4.51 2.03
CA GLU A 61 -14.40 4.11 2.90
C GLU A 61 -13.86 3.53 4.21
N GLY A 62 -14.61 3.64 5.31
CA GLY A 62 -14.22 3.10 6.61
C GLY A 62 -13.09 3.89 7.29
N LEU A 63 -12.93 5.19 6.98
CA LEU A 63 -11.89 6.03 7.56
C LEU A 63 -11.99 6.12 9.10
N GLU A 64 -13.17 5.88 9.67
CA GLU A 64 -13.41 5.77 11.10
C GLU A 64 -12.67 4.60 11.77
N ASN A 65 -12.30 3.58 11.00
CA ASN A 65 -11.53 2.42 11.47
C ASN A 65 -10.02 2.67 11.53
N LEU A 66 -9.58 3.87 11.10
CA LEU A 66 -8.14 4.19 11.12
C LEU A 66 -7.61 4.24 12.57
N PRO A 67 -6.51 3.52 12.85
CA PRO A 67 -5.93 3.51 14.18
C PRO A 67 -5.32 4.87 14.52
N GLN A 68 -5.41 5.24 15.79
CA GLN A 68 -4.70 6.39 16.34
C GLN A 68 -3.34 5.95 16.88
N GLY A 69 -2.28 6.71 16.54
CA GLY A 69 -0.92 6.40 17.00
C GLY A 69 -0.27 5.24 16.26
N GLY A 70 0.63 4.52 16.95
CA GLY A 70 1.38 3.41 16.39
C GLY A 70 0.50 2.20 16.07
N ALA A 71 0.61 1.67 14.86
CA ALA A 71 -0.30 0.63 14.38
C ALA A 71 0.34 -0.27 13.31
N LEU A 72 -0.22 -1.45 13.15
CA LEU A 72 0.06 -2.36 12.04
C LEU A 72 -1.15 -2.42 11.10
N ILE A 73 -0.91 -2.16 9.83
CA ILE A 73 -1.94 -2.08 8.79
C ILE A 73 -1.60 -3.08 7.71
N ALA A 74 -2.54 -3.94 7.36
CA ALA A 74 -2.41 -4.95 6.32
C ALA A 74 -3.27 -4.56 5.12
N CYS A 75 -2.64 -4.24 3.99
CA CYS A 75 -3.34 -3.78 2.79
C CYS A 75 -3.19 -4.78 1.65
N LYS A 76 -4.28 -5.10 0.95
CA LYS A 76 -4.23 -5.84 -0.31
C LYS A 76 -3.36 -5.12 -1.33
N HIS A 77 -2.73 -5.87 -2.26
CA HIS A 77 -1.80 -5.27 -3.22
C HIS A 77 -2.06 -5.71 -4.65
N GLU A 78 -2.62 -4.82 -5.47
CA GLU A 78 -2.99 -5.05 -6.87
C GLU A 78 -2.31 -4.07 -7.83
N ALA A 79 -2.04 -2.83 -7.38
CA ALA A 79 -1.53 -1.76 -8.23
C ALA A 79 -0.43 -0.93 -7.56
N MET A 80 0.27 -0.11 -8.34
CA MET A 80 1.18 0.90 -7.79
C MET A 80 0.41 1.94 -6.94
N LEU A 81 -0.86 2.17 -7.24
CA LEU A 81 -1.71 3.11 -6.51
C LEU A 81 -1.78 2.76 -5.02
N ASP A 82 -1.72 1.47 -4.67
CA ASP A 82 -1.83 0.98 -3.28
C ASP A 82 -0.63 1.39 -2.42
N THR A 83 0.50 1.69 -3.06
CA THR A 83 1.69 2.15 -2.33
C THR A 83 1.69 3.65 -2.06
N VAL A 84 0.96 4.43 -2.83
CA VAL A 84 0.96 5.90 -2.69
C VAL A 84 -0.32 6.45 -2.06
N ALA A 85 -1.49 5.89 -2.40
CA ALA A 85 -2.78 6.37 -1.91
C ALA A 85 -2.92 6.36 -0.38
N PRO A 86 -2.38 5.39 0.37
CA PRO A 86 -2.43 5.40 1.83
C PRO A 86 -1.78 6.63 2.48
N SER A 87 -0.86 7.32 1.81
CA SER A 87 -0.29 8.58 2.30
C SER A 87 -1.32 9.69 2.52
N LEU A 88 -2.51 9.58 1.89
CA LEU A 88 -3.57 10.59 2.02
C LEU A 88 -4.38 10.44 3.31
N PHE A 89 -4.44 9.25 3.88
CA PHE A 89 -5.24 8.97 5.07
C PHE A 89 -4.42 8.41 6.25
N LEU A 90 -3.20 7.93 6.02
CA LEU A 90 -2.28 7.52 7.09
C LEU A 90 -1.38 8.67 7.50
N LYS A 91 -1.07 8.72 8.80
CA LYS A 91 -0.12 9.71 9.34
C LYS A 91 1.28 9.12 9.34
N GLU A 92 2.15 9.62 8.47
CA GLU A 92 3.56 9.22 8.37
C GLU A 92 3.76 7.69 8.27
N PRO A 93 3.11 7.03 7.29
CA PRO A 93 3.16 5.58 7.19
C PRO A 93 4.58 5.07 6.94
N VAL A 94 4.93 3.97 7.58
CA VAL A 94 6.17 3.25 7.33
C VAL A 94 5.89 2.14 6.35
N PHE A 95 6.42 2.25 5.14
CA PHE A 95 6.31 1.21 4.12
C PHE A 95 7.45 0.20 4.26
N ILE A 96 7.12 -1.07 4.07
CA ILE A 96 8.09 -2.14 3.93
C ILE A 96 8.40 -2.28 2.44
N TYR A 97 9.64 -2.02 2.05
CA TYR A 97 10.03 -2.00 0.64
C TYR A 97 11.27 -2.85 0.35
N LYS A 98 11.44 -3.25 -0.90
CA LYS A 98 12.64 -3.93 -1.38
C LYS A 98 13.83 -2.97 -1.34
N ARG A 99 14.95 -3.41 -0.75
CA ARG A 99 16.19 -2.61 -0.65
C ARG A 99 16.66 -2.06 -2.00
N GLU A 100 16.49 -2.81 -3.08
CA GLU A 100 16.91 -2.40 -4.42
C GLU A 100 16.17 -1.15 -4.93
N LEU A 101 14.97 -0.86 -4.41
CA LEU A 101 14.23 0.36 -4.76
C LEU A 101 14.91 1.63 -4.25
N ALA A 102 15.79 1.53 -3.25
CA ALA A 102 16.59 2.67 -2.79
C ALA A 102 17.58 3.16 -3.87
N ASN A 103 17.92 2.33 -4.86
CA ASN A 103 18.78 2.70 -5.98
C ASN A 103 18.01 3.32 -7.16
N THR A 104 16.68 3.45 -7.05
CA THR A 104 15.86 4.08 -8.10
C THR A 104 16.06 5.59 -8.08
N PRO A 105 16.38 6.24 -9.21
CA PRO A 105 16.50 7.69 -9.30
C PRO A 105 15.25 8.39 -8.74
N ILE A 106 15.43 9.50 -8.04
CA ILE A 106 14.39 10.29 -7.36
C ILE A 106 13.71 9.51 -6.24
N LEU A 107 13.07 8.35 -6.53
CA LEU A 107 12.37 7.56 -5.53
C LEU A 107 13.30 7.14 -4.37
N GLY A 108 14.54 6.72 -4.67
CA GLY A 108 15.52 6.33 -3.65
C GLY A 108 15.86 7.46 -2.67
N LEU A 109 15.85 8.71 -3.13
CA LEU A 109 16.06 9.88 -2.27
C LEU A 109 14.93 10.08 -1.26
N TYR A 110 13.72 9.58 -1.58
CA TYR A 110 12.52 9.68 -0.76
C TYR A 110 12.28 8.45 0.13
N LEU A 111 12.89 7.31 -0.21
CA LEU A 111 12.78 6.08 0.58
C LEU A 111 13.64 6.08 1.86
N GLY A 112 14.39 7.11 2.12
CA GLY A 112 15.32 7.39 3.21
C GLY A 112 15.16 6.60 4.52
N ARG A 113 15.72 7.12 5.62
CA ARG A 113 15.86 6.43 6.93
C ARG A 113 14.53 6.08 7.61
N ASN A 114 13.41 6.63 7.14
CA ASN A 114 12.09 6.50 7.75
C ASN A 114 11.26 5.33 7.21
N GLN A 115 11.80 4.50 6.32
CA GLN A 115 11.14 3.36 5.70
C GLN A 115 11.87 2.06 6.04
N LEU A 116 11.17 0.93 6.01
CA LEU A 116 11.75 -0.38 6.32
C LEU A 116 12.22 -1.08 5.04
N ALA A 117 13.53 -0.99 4.77
CA ALA A 117 14.15 -1.74 3.69
C ALA A 117 14.31 -3.22 4.08
N VAL A 118 13.84 -4.12 3.24
CA VAL A 118 13.99 -5.57 3.42
C VAL A 118 14.92 -6.13 2.36
N ASP A 119 15.98 -6.80 2.82
CA ASP A 119 16.86 -7.59 1.99
C ASP A 119 16.31 -9.03 1.91
N ARG A 120 16.12 -9.55 0.70
CA ARG A 120 15.59 -10.91 0.48
C ARG A 120 16.66 -12.01 0.46
N GLY A 121 17.94 -11.64 0.60
CA GLY A 121 19.07 -12.59 0.55
C GLY A 121 19.18 -13.55 1.74
N GLY A 122 18.38 -13.34 2.82
CA GLY A 122 18.33 -14.23 3.99
C GLY A 122 16.99 -14.12 4.69
N TYR A 123 16.06 -15.06 4.42
CA TYR A 123 14.68 -15.00 4.90
C TYR A 123 14.55 -14.75 6.41
N ALA A 124 15.29 -15.50 7.25
CA ALA A 124 15.21 -15.36 8.70
C ALA A 124 15.76 -14.02 9.19
N THR A 125 16.88 -13.55 8.62
CA THR A 125 17.49 -12.26 8.97
C THR A 125 16.62 -11.10 8.51
N ALA A 126 16.07 -11.18 7.31
CA ALA A 126 15.14 -10.20 6.78
C ALA A 126 13.89 -10.08 7.66
N LEU A 127 13.30 -11.21 8.06
CA LEU A 127 12.13 -11.25 8.93
C LEU A 127 12.42 -10.62 10.30
N LYS A 128 13.53 -10.98 10.95
CA LYS A 128 13.95 -10.38 12.23
C LYS A 128 14.15 -8.87 12.13
N SER A 129 14.80 -8.40 11.06
CA SER A 129 15.02 -6.97 10.82
C SER A 129 13.69 -6.23 10.61
N MET A 130 12.77 -6.82 9.85
CA MET A 130 11.46 -6.28 9.57
C MET A 130 10.63 -6.15 10.86
N VAL A 131 10.56 -7.20 11.68
CA VAL A 131 9.85 -7.20 12.97
C VAL A 131 10.42 -6.16 13.91
N ARG A 132 11.76 -6.10 14.06
CA ARG A 132 12.42 -5.10 14.90
C ARG A 132 12.14 -3.67 14.44
N GLY A 133 12.22 -3.42 13.14
CA GLY A 133 11.91 -2.10 12.56
C GLY A 133 10.45 -1.71 12.72
N ALA A 134 9.52 -2.66 12.59
CA ALA A 134 8.10 -2.42 12.83
C ALA A 134 7.83 -2.07 14.29
N ARG A 135 8.47 -2.78 15.24
CA ARG A 135 8.37 -2.48 16.68
C ARG A 135 8.86 -1.06 16.99
N ASP A 136 10.03 -0.68 16.47
CA ASP A 136 10.57 0.66 16.66
C ASP A 136 9.66 1.74 16.07
N ALA A 137 9.10 1.51 14.88
CA ALA A 137 8.18 2.45 14.25
C ALA A 137 6.88 2.60 15.08
N VAL A 138 6.28 1.49 15.50
CA VAL A 138 5.05 1.48 16.30
C VAL A 138 5.26 2.15 17.64
N SER A 139 6.37 1.90 18.33
CA SER A 139 6.69 2.54 19.61
C SER A 139 6.88 4.06 19.52
N LYS A 140 7.22 4.56 18.33
CA LYS A 140 7.30 5.99 18.01
C LYS A 140 5.95 6.58 17.51
N GLY A 141 4.86 5.84 17.64
CA GLY A 141 3.53 6.28 17.23
C GLY A 141 3.30 6.25 15.71
N ARG A 142 4.17 5.55 14.94
CA ARG A 142 4.07 5.49 13.48
C ARG A 142 3.25 4.28 13.02
N GLN A 143 2.64 4.41 11.85
CA GLN A 143 1.75 3.40 11.26
C GLN A 143 2.52 2.57 10.23
N VAL A 144 2.74 1.28 10.51
CA VAL A 144 3.44 0.34 9.62
C VAL A 144 2.46 -0.26 8.65
N LEU A 145 2.64 -0.01 7.34
CA LEU A 145 1.86 -0.60 6.27
C LEU A 145 2.61 -1.78 5.65
N ILE A 146 1.99 -2.94 5.66
CA ILE A 146 2.48 -4.13 4.99
C ILE A 146 1.48 -4.62 3.95
N PHE A 147 2.01 -5.15 2.84
CA PHE A 147 1.26 -5.91 1.86
C PHE A 147 1.46 -7.41 2.13
N PRO A 148 0.47 -8.13 2.69
CA PRO A 148 0.64 -9.53 3.10
C PRO A 148 1.03 -10.46 1.96
N GLU A 149 0.63 -10.15 0.73
CA GLU A 149 0.94 -10.91 -0.47
C GLU A 149 2.42 -10.76 -0.91
N GLY A 150 3.13 -9.74 -0.41
CA GLY A 150 4.53 -9.43 -0.74
C GLY A 150 4.79 -9.03 -2.19
N THR A 151 3.77 -9.03 -3.04
CA THR A 151 3.82 -8.60 -4.45
C THR A 151 2.41 -8.23 -4.93
N ARG A 152 2.34 -7.45 -6.02
CA ARG A 152 1.07 -7.12 -6.65
C ARG A 152 0.45 -8.36 -7.31
N LYS A 153 -0.81 -8.63 -7.03
CA LYS A 153 -1.59 -9.75 -7.58
C LYS A 153 -2.61 -9.25 -8.61
N GLU A 154 -2.89 -10.09 -9.60
CA GLU A 154 -4.04 -9.87 -10.51
C GLU A 154 -5.34 -10.09 -9.72
N LEU A 155 -6.44 -9.50 -10.19
CA LEU A 155 -7.77 -9.57 -9.52
C LEU A 155 -8.27 -10.99 -9.30
N ASP A 156 -7.96 -11.88 -10.22
CA ASP A 156 -8.39 -13.29 -10.26
C ASP A 156 -7.33 -14.26 -9.70
N ALA A 157 -6.17 -13.74 -9.26
CA ALA A 157 -5.16 -14.56 -8.64
C ALA A 157 -5.62 -15.10 -7.27
N ALA A 158 -5.28 -16.35 -6.97
CA ALA A 158 -5.48 -16.91 -5.63
C ALA A 158 -4.68 -16.10 -4.59
N PRO A 159 -5.23 -15.90 -3.37
CA PRO A 159 -4.49 -15.26 -2.29
C PRO A 159 -3.25 -16.09 -1.93
N ASP A 160 -2.18 -15.39 -1.55
CA ASP A 160 -0.91 -16.03 -1.18
C ASP A 160 -0.25 -15.13 -0.10
N TYR A 161 -0.79 -15.19 1.10
CA TYR A 161 -0.37 -14.35 2.22
C TYR A 161 0.89 -14.90 2.87
N LYS A 162 1.93 -14.08 2.95
CA LYS A 162 3.25 -14.47 3.46
C LYS A 162 3.30 -14.40 4.99
N PRO A 163 4.05 -15.30 5.65
CA PRO A 163 4.06 -15.40 7.11
C PRO A 163 4.69 -14.19 7.83
N GLY A 164 5.25 -13.23 7.10
CA GLY A 164 5.86 -12.03 7.67
C GLY A 164 4.89 -11.19 8.49
N ILE A 165 3.63 -11.08 8.04
CA ILE A 165 2.60 -10.34 8.78
C ILE A 165 2.26 -11.02 10.11
N ALA A 166 2.16 -12.35 10.12
CA ALA A 166 1.88 -13.09 11.35
C ALA A 166 3.03 -12.99 12.38
N ALA A 167 4.27 -12.94 11.90
CA ALA A 167 5.42 -12.71 12.78
C ALA A 167 5.37 -11.33 13.43
N MET A 168 5.03 -10.28 12.68
CA MET A 168 4.83 -8.93 13.24
C MET A 168 3.65 -8.87 14.19
N TYR A 169 2.51 -9.45 13.82
CA TYR A 169 1.31 -9.51 14.66
C TYR A 169 1.60 -10.12 16.04
N ARG A 170 2.25 -11.29 16.04
CA ARG A 170 2.60 -11.98 17.28
C ARG A 170 3.61 -11.20 18.13
N ASP A 171 4.62 -10.60 17.49
CA ASP A 171 5.69 -9.89 18.17
C ASP A 171 5.23 -8.54 18.75
N LEU A 172 4.43 -7.81 18.01
CA LEU A 172 3.90 -6.51 18.44
C LEU A 172 2.74 -6.65 19.42
N ASN A 173 1.98 -7.74 19.34
CA ASN A 173 0.78 -8.01 20.13
C ASN A 173 -0.22 -6.83 20.16
N ILE A 174 -0.49 -6.27 18.98
CA ILE A 174 -1.43 -5.16 18.78
C ILE A 174 -2.47 -5.55 17.74
N PRO A 175 -3.64 -4.87 17.70
CA PRO A 175 -4.61 -5.06 16.63
C PRO A 175 -4.00 -4.75 15.25
N VAL A 176 -4.52 -5.44 14.23
CA VAL A 176 -4.15 -5.19 12.82
C VAL A 176 -5.36 -4.62 12.07
N THR A 177 -5.18 -3.49 11.42
CA THR A 177 -6.24 -2.88 10.60
C THR A 177 -6.13 -3.38 9.16
N PRO A 178 -7.09 -4.16 8.65
CA PRO A 178 -7.09 -4.62 7.27
C PRO A 178 -7.57 -3.53 6.32
N ILE A 179 -7.03 -3.50 5.10
CA ILE A 179 -7.52 -2.65 4.00
C ILE A 179 -7.79 -3.53 2.79
N ALA A 180 -9.05 -3.60 2.39
CA ALA A 180 -9.50 -4.22 1.16
C ALA A 180 -9.52 -3.17 0.03
N LEU A 181 -9.33 -3.61 -1.21
CA LEU A 181 -9.36 -2.74 -2.38
C LEU A 181 -9.62 -3.53 -3.66
N ASN A 182 -9.91 -2.80 -4.76
CA ASN A 182 -10.12 -3.33 -6.10
C ASN A 182 -9.40 -2.51 -7.18
N THR A 183 -8.22 -2.00 -6.86
CA THR A 183 -7.46 -1.07 -7.73
C THR A 183 -7.00 -1.69 -9.04
N GLY A 184 -6.86 -3.00 -9.08
CA GLY A 184 -6.56 -3.78 -10.29
C GLY A 184 -7.57 -3.61 -11.43
N LEU A 185 -8.79 -3.16 -11.13
CA LEU A 185 -9.80 -2.83 -12.15
C LEU A 185 -9.35 -1.72 -13.09
N ILE A 186 -8.68 -0.71 -12.56
CA ILE A 186 -8.24 0.45 -13.33
C ILE A 186 -6.75 0.42 -13.65
N TRP A 187 -5.96 -0.25 -12.79
CA TRP A 187 -4.50 -0.25 -12.89
C TRP A 187 -3.93 -1.65 -12.64
N LYS A 188 -3.73 -2.41 -13.69
CA LYS A 188 -3.15 -3.77 -13.59
C LYS A 188 -1.74 -3.75 -12.98
N PRO A 189 -1.32 -4.85 -12.35
CA PRO A 189 0.03 -5.00 -11.78
C PRO A 189 1.15 -4.75 -12.77
N LYS A 190 0.93 -5.13 -14.04
CA LYS A 190 1.88 -5.01 -15.15
C LYS A 190 1.29 -4.23 -16.31
N GLY A 191 2.17 -3.67 -17.15
CA GLY A 191 1.81 -2.95 -18.36
C GLY A 191 1.38 -1.50 -18.13
N ILE A 192 1.18 -0.80 -19.23
CA ILE A 192 0.88 0.64 -19.27
C ILE A 192 -0.60 0.95 -19.32
N MET A 193 -1.45 -0.05 -19.59
CA MET A 193 -2.88 0.16 -19.78
C MET A 193 -3.57 0.56 -18.49
N ARG A 194 -4.39 1.61 -18.58
CA ARG A 194 -5.29 2.08 -17.52
C ARG A 194 -6.73 2.06 -18.03
N SER A 195 -7.66 1.81 -17.13
CA SER A 195 -9.09 1.72 -17.47
C SER A 195 -9.88 2.79 -16.71
N PRO A 196 -10.92 3.36 -17.31
CA PRO A 196 -11.89 4.15 -16.56
C PRO A 196 -12.64 3.25 -15.57
N GLY A 197 -13.23 3.86 -14.55
CA GLY A 197 -14.03 3.17 -13.53
C GLY A 197 -13.84 3.76 -12.16
N THR A 198 -14.53 3.19 -11.19
CA THR A 198 -14.38 3.57 -9.77
C THR A 198 -13.73 2.44 -9.00
N VAL A 199 -12.74 2.78 -8.18
CA VAL A 199 -12.09 1.85 -7.25
C VAL A 199 -12.16 2.40 -5.84
N THR A 200 -12.13 1.51 -4.87
CA THR A 200 -12.30 1.84 -3.46
C THR A 200 -11.16 1.23 -2.64
N PHE A 201 -10.64 2.02 -1.71
CA PHE A 201 -9.89 1.56 -0.55
C PHE A 201 -10.88 1.51 0.61
N LYS A 202 -11.12 0.32 1.16
CA LYS A 202 -12.02 0.10 2.27
C LYS A 202 -11.23 -0.30 3.52
N ILE A 203 -11.18 0.60 4.48
CA ILE A 203 -10.54 0.37 5.77
C ILE A 203 -11.54 -0.42 6.64
N LEU A 204 -11.13 -1.58 7.12
CA LEU A 204 -11.99 -2.53 7.83
C LEU A 204 -11.77 -2.44 9.34
N PRO A 205 -12.74 -2.90 10.15
CA PRO A 205 -12.55 -3.00 11.59
C PRO A 205 -11.28 -3.78 11.93
N PRO A 206 -10.54 -3.38 12.97
CA PRO A 206 -9.28 -4.03 13.32
C PRO A 206 -9.49 -5.46 13.83
N ILE A 207 -8.65 -6.38 13.39
CA ILE A 207 -8.54 -7.73 13.94
C ILE A 207 -7.86 -7.60 15.32
N PRO A 208 -8.45 -8.12 16.40
CA PRO A 208 -7.92 -7.97 17.75
C PRO A 208 -6.56 -8.66 17.91
N ALA A 209 -5.76 -8.22 18.87
CA ALA A 209 -4.54 -8.92 19.28
C ALA A 209 -4.87 -10.26 19.98
N GLY A 210 -3.88 -11.16 20.05
CA GLY A 210 -3.95 -12.38 20.89
C GLY A 210 -4.51 -13.62 20.19
N LEU A 211 -4.87 -13.57 18.90
CA LEU A 211 -5.21 -14.76 18.14
C LEU A 211 -3.99 -15.66 17.93
N SER A 212 -4.23 -16.98 17.77
CA SER A 212 -3.18 -17.87 17.29
C SER A 212 -2.69 -17.41 15.90
N ARG A 213 -1.48 -17.85 15.53
CA ARG A 213 -0.93 -17.53 14.20
C ARG A 213 -1.89 -17.95 13.07
N ASP A 214 -2.42 -19.15 13.17
CA ASP A 214 -3.20 -19.73 12.08
C ASP A 214 -4.62 -19.11 12.03
N ASP A 215 -5.20 -18.81 13.19
CA ASP A 215 -6.47 -18.09 13.26
C ASP A 215 -6.34 -16.66 12.74
N PHE A 216 -5.27 -15.95 13.12
CA PHE A 216 -5.00 -14.62 12.60
C PHE A 216 -4.84 -14.60 11.07
N MET A 217 -4.04 -15.53 10.52
CA MET A 217 -3.82 -15.59 9.07
C MET A 217 -5.10 -15.88 8.31
N ARG A 218 -5.91 -16.82 8.82
CA ARG A 218 -7.22 -17.18 8.24
C ARG A 218 -8.18 -15.99 8.30
N GLU A 219 -8.29 -15.33 9.45
CA GLU A 219 -9.17 -14.17 9.64
C GLU A 219 -8.75 -13.01 8.75
N LEU A 220 -7.45 -12.70 8.67
CA LEU A 220 -6.93 -11.63 7.84
C LEU A 220 -7.21 -11.86 6.35
N GLU A 221 -6.89 -13.05 5.86
CA GLU A 221 -7.13 -13.42 4.46
C GLU A 221 -8.62 -13.39 4.13
N LYS A 222 -9.45 -14.06 4.94
CA LYS A 222 -10.90 -14.08 4.77
C LYS A 222 -11.47 -12.64 4.74
N THR A 223 -11.11 -11.81 5.69
CA THR A 223 -11.61 -10.44 5.82
C THR A 223 -11.24 -9.60 4.60
N ILE A 224 -9.96 -9.57 4.21
CA ILE A 224 -9.51 -8.77 3.06
C ILE A 224 -10.09 -9.30 1.76
N GLU A 225 -10.05 -10.62 1.53
CA GLU A 225 -10.52 -11.20 0.27
C GLU A 225 -12.03 -11.07 0.11
N THR A 226 -12.82 -11.33 1.15
CA THR A 226 -14.28 -11.17 1.10
C THR A 226 -14.66 -9.74 0.73
N GLU A 227 -14.08 -8.77 1.39
CA GLU A 227 -14.39 -7.36 1.16
C GLU A 227 -13.85 -6.87 -0.19
N SER A 228 -12.67 -7.32 -0.62
CA SER A 228 -12.14 -6.99 -1.94
C SER A 228 -13.01 -7.56 -3.07
N GLN A 229 -13.49 -8.81 -2.91
CA GLN A 229 -14.44 -9.42 -3.86
C GLN A 229 -15.78 -8.67 -3.88
N ALA A 230 -16.28 -8.22 -2.72
CA ALA A 230 -17.51 -7.43 -2.65
C ALA A 230 -17.42 -6.10 -3.41
N LEU A 231 -16.22 -5.51 -3.51
CA LEU A 231 -15.95 -4.29 -4.27
C LEU A 231 -15.89 -4.52 -5.80
N LEU A 232 -15.81 -5.77 -6.26
CA LEU A 232 -15.79 -6.07 -7.70
C LEU A 232 -17.19 -6.09 -8.30
N PRO A 233 -17.33 -5.79 -9.61
CA PRO A 233 -18.54 -6.05 -10.35
C PRO A 233 -18.97 -7.54 -10.24
N PRO A 234 -20.26 -7.88 -10.21
CA PRO A 234 -20.73 -9.25 -9.98
C PRO A 234 -20.13 -10.28 -10.93
N ASP A 235 -19.93 -9.93 -12.19
CA ASP A 235 -19.34 -10.77 -13.23
C ASP A 235 -17.84 -11.03 -13.06
N ARG A 236 -17.19 -10.34 -12.10
CA ARG A 236 -15.76 -10.45 -11.80
C ARG A 236 -15.48 -11.07 -10.43
N ARG A 237 -16.51 -11.38 -9.66
CA ARG A 237 -16.36 -11.96 -8.33
C ARG A 237 -15.99 -13.43 -8.42
N ARG A 238 -15.08 -13.84 -7.55
CA ARG A 238 -14.80 -15.27 -7.27
C ARG A 238 -15.34 -15.64 -5.89
N THR A 239 -15.56 -16.92 -5.67
CA THR A 239 -15.89 -17.43 -4.34
C THR A 239 -14.65 -17.35 -3.46
N VAL A 240 -14.78 -16.76 -2.28
CA VAL A 240 -13.75 -16.79 -1.23
C VAL A 240 -14.00 -18.05 -0.41
N PRO A 241 -13.00 -18.94 -0.24
CA PRO A 241 -13.15 -20.10 0.64
C PRO A 241 -13.54 -19.69 2.06
N ALA A 242 -14.37 -20.49 2.69
CA ALA A 242 -14.86 -20.25 4.05
C ALA A 242 -13.75 -20.40 5.11
#